data_7c2d5bfd1ba85bd8aa7e8eb5a7ef882b
#
_entry.id   7c2d5bfd1ba85bd8aa7e8eb5a7ef882b
#
_cell.length_a   1.000
_cell.length_b   1.000
_cell.length_c   1.000
_cell.angle_alpha   90.00
_cell.angle_beta   90.00
_cell.angle_gamma   90.00
#
_symmetry.space_group_name_H-M   'P 1'
#
loop_
_entity.id
_entity.type
_entity.pdbx_description
1 polymer ?
#
loop_
_entity_poly.entity_id
_entity_poly.type
_entity_poly.pdbx_seq_one_letter_code
_entity_poly.pdbx_strand_id
1 'polypeptide(L)'
;MIRTWLSDIRPLYEEHRYRRYYDTLPAFRKEKADRLRFQKDRAQSAGAWILLEKIRKKYRITEKAAFNLSHSGDYVLCSVDMECNEQTQVGCDIETVKEADLKVAKRFFCPSEYEAILREDNQKLQRDMFYRFWVLKESFMKATREGMALDMSSFEIRLSSPPVL
;
A
#
# COMPACT_ATOMS: atom_id res chain seq x y z
N MET A 1 -1.14 -16.23 9.22
CA MET A 1 -1.85 -14.97 9.69
C MET A 1 -1.11 -13.75 9.18
N ILE A 2 -1.79 -12.85 8.48
CA ILE A 2 -1.21 -11.58 8.00
C ILE A 2 -1.40 -10.50 9.07
N ARG A 3 -0.35 -9.72 9.33
CA ARG A 3 -0.40 -8.51 10.17
C ARG A 3 0.10 -7.30 9.38
N THR A 4 -0.48 -6.15 9.68
CA THR A 4 -0.19 -4.89 9.01
C THR A 4 0.27 -3.82 10.00
N TRP A 5 1.28 -3.05 9.62
CA TRP A 5 1.83 -1.93 10.39
C TRP A 5 1.87 -0.68 9.55
N LEU A 6 1.56 0.42 10.20
CA LEU A 6 1.65 1.78 9.68
C LEU A 6 2.77 2.54 10.38
N SER A 7 3.53 3.34 9.64
CA SER A 7 4.54 4.24 10.21
C SER A 7 4.49 5.60 9.55
N ASP A 8 4.61 6.63 10.38
CA ASP A 8 4.82 8.02 9.97
C ASP A 8 6.28 8.19 9.56
N ILE A 9 6.52 8.77 8.37
CA ILE A 9 7.85 9.00 7.82
C ILE A 9 8.31 10.45 7.86
N ARG A 10 7.50 11.37 8.40
CA ARG A 10 7.91 12.78 8.54
C ARG A 10 9.27 12.97 9.22
N PRO A 11 9.65 12.15 10.23
CA PRO A 11 11.01 12.24 10.78
C PRO A 11 12.14 12.01 9.77
N LEU A 12 11.86 11.32 8.65
CA LEU A 12 12.85 11.07 7.59
C LEU A 12 12.97 12.25 6.60
N TYR A 13 12.19 13.30 6.76
CA TYR A 13 12.37 14.53 5.98
C TYR A 13 13.57 15.35 6.47
N GLU A 14 14.04 15.11 7.69
CA GLU A 14 15.28 15.66 8.22
C GLU A 14 16.47 14.88 7.66
N GLU A 15 17.38 15.58 6.94
CA GLU A 15 18.50 14.96 6.22
C GLU A 15 19.38 14.06 7.12
N HIS A 16 19.70 14.52 8.34
CA HIS A 16 20.53 13.75 9.25
C HIS A 16 19.85 12.44 9.70
N ARG A 17 18.54 12.44 9.89
CA ARG A 17 17.77 11.23 10.23
C ARG A 17 17.65 10.30 9.03
N TYR A 18 17.38 10.87 7.83
CA TYR A 18 17.36 10.09 6.60
C TYR A 18 18.68 9.37 6.38
N ARG A 19 19.82 10.08 6.44
CA ARG A 19 21.16 9.51 6.27
C ARG A 19 21.44 8.36 7.20
N ARG A 20 21.13 8.51 8.48
CA ARG A 20 21.33 7.45 9.48
C ARG A 20 20.61 6.13 9.09
N TYR A 21 19.40 6.23 8.54
CA TYR A 21 18.66 5.05 8.10
C TYR A 21 19.09 4.58 6.70
N TYR A 22 19.36 5.50 5.80
CA TYR A 22 19.86 5.20 4.46
C TYR A 22 21.10 4.33 4.52
N ASP A 23 22.06 4.63 5.41
CA ASP A 23 23.30 3.88 5.56
C ASP A 23 23.07 2.40 5.92
N THR A 24 21.97 2.09 6.59
CA THR A 24 21.57 0.72 6.95
C THR A 24 20.85 -0.05 5.84
N LEU A 25 20.43 0.62 4.76
CA LEU A 25 19.72 -0.02 3.66
C LEU A 25 20.63 -0.96 2.86
N PRO A 26 20.11 -2.09 2.36
CA PRO A 26 20.83 -2.91 1.42
C PRO A 26 21.04 -2.18 0.08
N ALA A 27 22.06 -2.58 -0.68
CA ALA A 27 22.48 -1.89 -1.90
C ALA A 27 21.34 -1.63 -2.88
N PHE A 28 20.52 -2.64 -3.17
CA PHE A 28 19.39 -2.50 -4.11
C PHE A 28 18.33 -1.48 -3.66
N ARG A 29 18.20 -1.26 -2.34
CA ARG A 29 17.26 -0.25 -1.81
C ARG A 29 17.87 1.14 -1.85
N LYS A 30 19.18 1.27 -1.67
CA LYS A 30 19.93 2.52 -1.89
C LYS A 30 19.79 2.96 -3.34
N GLU A 31 20.08 2.07 -4.28
CA GLU A 31 19.95 2.33 -5.71
C GLU A 31 18.53 2.78 -6.09
N LYS A 32 17.50 2.11 -5.52
CA LYS A 32 16.11 2.52 -5.75
C LYS A 32 15.84 3.93 -5.22
N ALA A 33 16.29 4.25 -4.01
CA ALA A 33 16.11 5.57 -3.40
C ALA A 33 16.86 6.66 -4.18
N ASP A 34 18.06 6.38 -4.66
CA ASP A 34 18.92 7.33 -5.38
C ASP A 34 18.35 7.73 -6.75
N ARG A 35 17.57 6.86 -7.37
CA ARG A 35 16.85 7.16 -8.62
C ARG A 35 15.66 8.11 -8.43
N LEU A 36 15.20 8.31 -7.20
CA LEU A 36 14.06 9.17 -6.88
C LEU A 36 14.53 10.63 -6.77
N ARG A 37 13.81 11.52 -7.45
CA ARG A 37 14.18 12.93 -7.52
C ARG A 37 13.89 13.68 -6.23
N PHE A 38 12.72 13.42 -5.62
CA PHE A 38 12.25 14.20 -4.48
C PHE A 38 12.59 13.54 -3.15
N GLN A 39 12.97 14.36 -2.16
CA GLN A 39 13.27 13.90 -0.81
C GLN A 39 12.12 13.10 -0.18
N LYS A 40 10.89 13.50 -0.43
CA LYS A 40 9.72 12.80 0.08
C LYS A 40 9.63 11.38 -0.46
N ASP A 41 9.85 11.20 -1.74
CA ASP A 41 9.79 9.86 -2.38
C ASP A 41 10.91 8.96 -1.88
N ARG A 42 12.11 9.53 -1.66
CA ARG A 42 13.24 8.82 -1.03
C ARG A 42 12.88 8.38 0.38
N ALA A 43 12.29 9.27 1.18
CA ALA A 43 11.85 8.96 2.54
C ALA A 43 10.78 7.88 2.56
N GLN A 44 9.81 7.90 1.64
CA GLN A 44 8.80 6.85 1.48
C GLN A 44 9.46 5.51 1.14
N SER A 45 10.34 5.49 0.13
CA SER A 45 11.02 4.26 -0.30
C SER A 45 11.87 3.65 0.81
N ALA A 46 12.67 4.49 1.50
CA ALA A 46 13.50 4.06 2.63
C ALA A 46 12.64 3.65 3.83
N GLY A 47 11.67 4.48 4.21
CA GLY A 47 10.80 4.26 5.37
C GLY A 47 10.02 2.95 5.31
N ALA A 48 9.49 2.62 4.13
CA ALA A 48 8.77 1.35 3.93
C ALA A 48 9.68 0.13 4.17
N TRP A 49 10.93 0.18 3.67
CA TRP A 49 11.88 -0.91 3.90
C TRP A 49 12.34 -0.99 5.36
N ILE A 50 12.62 0.15 5.98
CA ILE A 50 12.99 0.23 7.40
C ILE A 50 11.89 -0.35 8.29
N LEU A 51 10.61 -0.07 7.96
CA LEU A 51 9.49 -0.63 8.68
C LEU A 51 9.50 -2.16 8.60
N LEU A 52 9.68 -2.74 7.40
CA LEU A 52 9.79 -4.18 7.21
C LEU A 52 10.94 -4.78 8.05
N GLU A 53 12.14 -4.19 8.00
CA GLU A 53 13.29 -4.69 8.75
C GLU A 53 13.08 -4.63 10.27
N LYS A 54 12.44 -3.56 10.76
CA LYS A 54 12.05 -3.46 12.18
C LYS A 54 11.06 -4.56 12.58
N ILE A 55 10.08 -4.86 11.73
CA ILE A 55 9.11 -5.94 11.95
C ILE A 55 9.82 -7.28 11.97
N ARG A 56 10.65 -7.58 10.97
CA ARG A 56 11.42 -8.82 10.89
C ARG A 56 12.26 -9.05 12.14
N LYS A 57 13.01 -8.03 12.55
CA LYS A 57 13.84 -8.09 13.76
C LYS A 57 13.00 -8.30 15.01
N LYS A 58 11.92 -7.51 15.19
CA LYS A 58 11.09 -7.56 16.39
C LYS A 58 10.40 -8.91 16.58
N TYR A 59 9.89 -9.47 15.49
CA TYR A 59 9.09 -10.70 15.53
C TYR A 59 9.87 -11.94 15.07
N ARG A 60 11.17 -11.81 14.81
CA ARG A 60 12.07 -12.89 14.35
C ARG A 60 11.55 -13.57 13.08
N ILE A 61 11.03 -12.78 12.16
CA ILE A 61 10.46 -13.26 10.91
C ILE A 61 11.59 -13.47 9.90
N THR A 62 11.57 -14.58 9.19
CA THR A 62 12.57 -14.90 8.17
C THR A 62 12.40 -14.01 6.92
N GLU A 63 13.46 -13.89 6.11
CA GLU A 63 13.43 -13.17 4.85
C GLU A 63 12.50 -13.80 3.81
N LYS A 64 12.16 -15.08 3.97
CA LYS A 64 11.25 -15.84 3.09
C LYS A 64 9.78 -15.48 3.29
N ALA A 65 9.42 -14.86 4.42
CA ALA A 65 8.04 -14.49 4.68
C ALA A 65 7.50 -13.57 3.60
N ALA A 66 6.31 -13.87 3.10
CA ALA A 66 5.61 -13.03 2.16
C ALA A 66 5.29 -11.67 2.79
N PHE A 67 5.54 -10.61 2.07
CA PHE A 67 5.25 -9.25 2.51
C PHE A 67 4.84 -8.37 1.35
N ASN A 68 4.20 -7.25 1.68
CA ASN A 68 3.92 -6.17 0.74
C ASN A 68 4.13 -4.81 1.40
N LEU A 69 4.51 -3.82 0.62
CA LEU A 69 4.79 -2.46 1.05
C LEU A 69 3.95 -1.48 0.23
N SER A 70 3.37 -0.50 0.90
CA SER A 70 2.73 0.64 0.25
C SER A 70 3.10 1.94 0.95
N HIS A 71 2.90 3.07 0.27
CA HIS A 71 3.15 4.39 0.83
C HIS A 71 2.27 5.43 0.14
N SER A 72 1.77 6.37 0.93
CA SER A 72 1.08 7.56 0.42
C SER A 72 1.19 8.69 1.44
N GLY A 73 1.35 9.92 0.93
CA GLY A 73 1.50 11.09 1.81
C GLY A 73 2.70 10.96 2.74
N ASP A 74 2.45 11.02 4.03
CA ASP A 74 3.46 10.97 5.09
C ASP A 74 3.55 9.60 5.77
N TYR A 75 2.94 8.57 5.16
CA TYR A 75 2.83 7.25 5.76
C TYR A 75 3.35 6.15 4.85
N VAL A 76 3.86 5.11 5.49
CA VAL A 76 4.22 3.84 4.86
C VAL A 76 3.50 2.70 5.55
N LEU A 77 3.10 1.72 4.77
CA LEU A 77 2.38 0.53 5.20
C LEU A 77 3.21 -0.72 4.89
N CYS A 78 3.20 -1.68 5.80
CA CYS A 78 3.81 -2.98 5.59
C CYS A 78 2.90 -4.09 6.11
N SER A 79 2.54 -5.01 5.25
CA SER A 79 1.85 -6.26 5.61
C SER A 79 2.79 -7.44 5.46
N VAL A 80 2.78 -8.34 6.44
CA VAL A 80 3.68 -9.50 6.49
C VAL A 80 2.91 -10.75 6.91
N ASP A 81 3.19 -11.88 6.26
CA ASP A 81 2.73 -13.17 6.75
C ASP A 81 3.59 -13.63 7.93
N MET A 82 2.95 -13.72 9.09
CA MET A 82 3.62 -14.08 10.35
C MET A 82 3.94 -15.58 10.46
N GLU A 83 3.34 -16.40 9.61
CA GLU A 83 3.48 -17.86 9.63
C GLU A 83 4.48 -18.36 8.58
N CYS A 84 5.00 -17.45 7.77
CA CYS A 84 5.98 -17.76 6.71
C CYS A 84 5.52 -18.88 5.77
N ASN A 85 4.22 -18.93 5.44
CA ASN A 85 3.67 -19.92 4.52
C ASN A 85 4.04 -19.53 3.08
N GLU A 86 4.73 -20.42 2.37
CA GLU A 86 5.20 -20.17 0.99
C GLU A 86 4.05 -19.94 -0.02
N GLN A 87 2.84 -20.39 0.29
CA GLN A 87 1.65 -20.19 -0.56
C GLN A 87 0.90 -18.89 -0.25
N THR A 88 1.27 -18.19 0.83
CA THR A 88 0.58 -16.96 1.20
C THR A 88 0.92 -15.82 0.24
N GLN A 89 -0.12 -15.24 -0.33
CA GLN A 89 -0.02 -13.99 -1.09
C GLN A 89 -0.37 -12.82 -0.18
N VAL A 90 0.45 -11.79 -0.18
CA VAL A 90 0.27 -10.59 0.65
C VAL A 90 0.21 -9.36 -0.23
N GLY A 91 -0.86 -8.61 -0.12
CA GLY A 91 -1.02 -7.29 -0.72
C GLY A 91 -1.47 -6.29 0.34
N CYS A 92 -1.04 -5.05 0.21
CA CYS A 92 -1.56 -3.94 0.99
C CYS A 92 -1.48 -2.64 0.22
N ASP A 93 -2.40 -1.77 0.48
CA ASP A 93 -2.37 -0.44 -0.07
C ASP A 93 -2.79 0.61 0.96
N ILE A 94 -2.29 1.82 0.78
CA ILE A 94 -2.63 3.00 1.56
C ILE A 94 -2.69 4.20 0.64
N GLU A 95 -3.72 5.03 0.83
CA GLU A 95 -3.87 6.26 0.06
C GLU A 95 -4.19 7.46 0.94
N THR A 96 -3.61 8.59 0.58
CA THR A 96 -4.03 9.88 1.13
C THR A 96 -5.31 10.30 0.44
N VAL A 97 -6.38 10.43 1.20
CA VAL A 97 -7.68 10.85 0.67
C VAL A 97 -7.59 12.28 0.14
N LYS A 98 -7.76 12.45 -1.16
CA LYS A 98 -7.82 13.72 -1.90
C LYS A 98 -9.17 13.81 -2.59
N GLU A 99 -9.39 14.84 -3.38
CA GLU A 99 -10.54 14.86 -4.28
C GLU A 99 -10.48 13.64 -5.22
N ALA A 100 -11.59 12.92 -5.32
CA ALA A 100 -11.69 11.75 -6.17
C ALA A 100 -12.21 12.15 -7.55
N ASP A 101 -11.51 11.77 -8.61
CA ASP A 101 -12.06 11.86 -9.95
C ASP A 101 -12.93 10.63 -10.23
N LEU A 102 -14.25 10.79 -10.13
CA LEU A 102 -15.20 9.72 -10.39
C LEU A 102 -15.14 9.16 -11.84
N LYS A 103 -14.49 9.88 -12.77
CA LYS A 103 -14.22 9.34 -14.11
C LYS A 103 -13.25 8.15 -14.03
N VAL A 104 -12.33 8.18 -13.06
CA VAL A 104 -11.41 7.05 -12.81
C VAL A 104 -12.22 5.83 -12.34
N ALA A 105 -13.12 6.01 -11.36
CA ALA A 105 -13.99 4.92 -10.92
C ALA A 105 -14.85 4.36 -12.09
N LYS A 106 -15.46 5.23 -12.87
CA LYS A 106 -16.27 4.82 -14.03
C LYS A 106 -15.48 4.00 -15.06
N ARG A 107 -14.18 4.29 -15.21
CA ARG A 107 -13.31 3.62 -16.18
C ARG A 107 -12.76 2.29 -15.69
N PHE A 108 -12.41 2.20 -14.42
CA PHE A 108 -11.60 1.10 -13.88
C PHE A 108 -12.34 0.19 -12.91
N PHE A 109 -13.46 0.63 -12.33
CA PHE A 109 -14.22 -0.20 -11.38
C PHE A 109 -15.31 -1.00 -12.08
N CYS A 110 -15.79 -2.04 -11.42
CA CYS A 110 -16.97 -2.74 -11.88
C CYS A 110 -18.20 -1.81 -11.83
N PRO A 111 -19.18 -1.98 -12.72
CA PRO A 111 -20.39 -1.15 -12.73
C PRO A 111 -21.09 -1.07 -11.37
N SER A 112 -21.21 -2.20 -10.66
CA SER A 112 -21.80 -2.28 -9.33
C SER A 112 -21.06 -1.45 -8.27
N GLU A 113 -19.73 -1.41 -8.32
CA GLU A 113 -18.89 -0.62 -7.42
C GLU A 113 -19.04 0.89 -7.71
N TYR A 114 -19.06 1.24 -9.00
CA TYR A 114 -19.29 2.62 -9.41
C TYR A 114 -20.68 3.11 -9.00
N GLU A 115 -21.71 2.29 -9.20
CA GLU A 115 -23.07 2.60 -8.74
C GLU A 115 -23.14 2.73 -7.21
N ALA A 116 -22.42 1.88 -6.46
CA ALA A 116 -22.35 2.00 -5.00
C ALA A 116 -21.77 3.35 -4.57
N ILE A 117 -20.75 3.84 -5.26
CA ILE A 117 -20.19 5.18 -4.99
C ILE A 117 -21.25 6.26 -5.28
N LEU A 118 -21.95 6.17 -6.41
CA LEU A 118 -22.95 7.18 -6.80
C LEU A 118 -24.17 7.23 -5.88
N ARG A 119 -24.50 6.14 -5.18
CA ARG A 119 -25.60 6.08 -4.22
C ARG A 119 -25.33 6.80 -2.90
N GLU A 120 -24.08 7.16 -2.65
CA GLU A 120 -23.73 7.92 -1.44
C GLU A 120 -24.27 9.35 -1.51
N ASP A 121 -24.82 9.83 -0.39
CA ASP A 121 -25.61 11.07 -0.30
C ASP A 121 -24.85 12.36 -0.59
N ASN A 122 -23.52 12.34 -0.48
CA ASN A 122 -22.72 13.53 -0.66
C ASN A 122 -21.29 13.21 -1.17
N GLN A 123 -20.63 14.23 -1.70
CA GLN A 123 -19.29 14.10 -2.27
C GLN A 123 -18.23 13.55 -1.31
N LYS A 124 -18.36 13.82 0.00
CA LYS A 124 -17.42 13.27 1.00
C LYS A 124 -17.58 11.76 1.10
N LEU A 125 -18.80 11.27 1.22
CA LEU A 125 -19.07 9.83 1.30
C LEU A 125 -18.71 9.13 -0.02
N GLN A 126 -19.02 9.74 -1.16
CA GLN A 126 -18.60 9.22 -2.48
C GLN A 126 -17.09 9.07 -2.58
N ARG A 127 -16.35 10.08 -2.13
CA ARG A 127 -14.89 10.05 -2.09
C ARG A 127 -14.37 8.96 -1.16
N ASP A 128 -14.92 8.86 0.04
CA ASP A 128 -14.51 7.87 1.02
C ASP A 128 -14.79 6.43 0.48
N MET A 129 -15.93 6.23 -0.18
CA MET A 129 -16.28 4.97 -0.83
C MET A 129 -15.33 4.65 -2.01
N PHE A 130 -15.01 5.66 -2.85
CA PHE A 130 -14.03 5.52 -3.92
C PHE A 130 -12.69 4.99 -3.40
N TYR A 131 -12.14 5.62 -2.33
CA TYR A 131 -10.86 5.19 -1.78
C TYR A 131 -10.91 3.82 -1.11
N ARG A 132 -12.06 3.43 -0.53
CA ARG A 132 -12.24 2.06 0.00
C ARG A 132 -12.13 1.01 -1.10
N PHE A 133 -12.80 1.21 -2.23
CA PHE A 133 -12.66 0.31 -3.38
C PHE A 133 -11.24 0.36 -3.95
N TRP A 134 -10.69 1.54 -4.12
CA TRP A 134 -9.35 1.73 -4.68
C TRP A 134 -8.29 0.94 -3.91
N VAL A 135 -8.18 1.15 -2.60
CA VAL A 135 -7.15 0.49 -1.77
C VAL A 135 -7.34 -1.03 -1.71
N LEU A 136 -8.57 -1.52 -1.77
CA LEU A 136 -8.83 -2.96 -1.80
C LEU A 136 -8.44 -3.58 -3.14
N LYS A 137 -8.77 -2.93 -4.25
CA LYS A 137 -8.37 -3.37 -5.59
C LYS A 137 -6.86 -3.36 -5.75
N GLU A 138 -6.19 -2.27 -5.38
CA GLU A 138 -4.73 -2.18 -5.40
C GLU A 138 -4.07 -3.23 -4.50
N SER A 139 -4.64 -3.48 -3.31
CA SER A 139 -4.14 -4.53 -2.42
C SER A 139 -4.24 -5.92 -3.06
N PHE A 140 -5.34 -6.21 -3.74
CA PHE A 140 -5.52 -7.47 -4.45
C PHE A 140 -4.53 -7.61 -5.61
N MET A 141 -4.40 -6.60 -6.46
CA MET A 141 -3.45 -6.60 -7.57
C MET A 141 -1.99 -6.78 -7.11
N LYS A 142 -1.64 -6.20 -5.95
CA LYS A 142 -0.32 -6.39 -5.34
C LYS A 142 -0.14 -7.80 -4.79
N ALA A 143 -1.20 -8.41 -4.25
CA ALA A 143 -1.17 -9.79 -3.74
C ALA A 143 -0.97 -10.79 -4.87
N THR A 144 -1.69 -10.65 -6.00
CA THR A 144 -1.56 -11.54 -7.17
C THR A 144 -0.24 -11.36 -7.92
N ARG A 145 0.47 -10.25 -7.68
CA ARG A 145 1.71 -9.86 -8.38
C ARG A 145 1.55 -9.62 -9.88
N GLU A 146 0.32 -9.51 -10.36
CA GLU A 146 0.03 -9.20 -11.76
C GLU A 146 0.17 -7.70 -12.04
N GLY A 147 0.11 -6.88 -11.00
CA GLY A 147 0.27 -5.44 -11.11
C GLY A 147 -0.74 -4.83 -12.09
N MET A 148 -0.31 -3.86 -12.88
CA MET A 148 -1.18 -3.16 -13.85
C MET A 148 -1.60 -4.02 -15.05
N ALA A 149 -1.11 -5.27 -15.17
CA ALA A 149 -1.60 -6.20 -16.18
C ALA A 149 -2.99 -6.75 -15.84
N LEU A 150 -3.35 -6.78 -14.56
CA LEU A 150 -4.68 -7.15 -14.10
C LEU A 150 -5.62 -5.96 -14.27
N ASP A 151 -6.66 -6.14 -15.08
CA ASP A 151 -7.70 -5.13 -15.24
C ASP A 151 -8.54 -5.03 -13.96
N MET A 152 -8.60 -3.86 -13.35
CA MET A 152 -9.41 -3.61 -12.15
C MET A 152 -10.90 -3.89 -12.36
N SER A 153 -11.41 -3.79 -13.59
CA SER A 153 -12.81 -4.10 -13.89
C SER A 153 -13.10 -5.60 -14.05
N SER A 154 -12.06 -6.45 -14.04
CA SER A 154 -12.20 -7.90 -14.20
C SER A 154 -12.57 -8.65 -12.92
N PHE A 155 -12.52 -7.98 -11.76
CA PHE A 155 -12.89 -8.55 -10.47
C PHE A 155 -13.68 -7.54 -9.63
N GLU A 156 -14.64 -8.03 -8.86
CA GLU A 156 -15.53 -7.22 -8.05
C GLU A 156 -15.19 -7.33 -6.57
N ILE A 157 -15.13 -6.18 -5.88
CA ILE A 157 -15.00 -6.11 -4.43
C ILE A 157 -16.38 -5.86 -3.82
N ARG A 158 -16.77 -6.69 -2.88
CA ARG A 158 -17.97 -6.45 -2.05
C ARG A 158 -17.56 -5.95 -0.68
N LEU A 159 -18.02 -4.76 -0.32
CA LEU A 159 -17.75 -4.13 0.97
C LEU A 159 -18.63 -4.73 2.06
N SER A 160 -18.37 -5.98 2.41
CA SER A 160 -18.92 -6.66 3.59
C SER A 160 -17.93 -6.56 4.76
N SER A 161 -18.21 -7.20 5.87
CA SER A 161 -17.29 -7.27 7.01
C SER A 161 -16.98 -8.73 7.34
N PRO A 162 -15.80 -9.24 6.92
CA PRO A 162 -14.76 -8.60 6.11
C PRO A 162 -15.18 -8.40 4.64
N PRO A 163 -14.47 -7.54 3.87
CA PRO A 163 -14.65 -7.45 2.43
C PRO A 163 -14.34 -8.77 1.73
N VAL A 164 -15.05 -9.06 0.65
CA VAL A 164 -14.86 -10.26 -0.18
C VAL A 164 -14.71 -9.89 -1.66
N LEU A 165 -14.06 -10.80 -2.40
CA LEU A 165 -13.95 -10.82 -3.86
C LEU A 165 -15.15 -11.54 -4.45
#